data_cbe0b2c7b409a8d8f1c23c867ccac15c
#
_entry.id   cbe0b2c7b409a8d8f1c23c867ccac15c
#
_cell.length_a   1.000
_cell.length_b   1.000
_cell.length_c   1.000
_cell.angle_alpha   90.00
_cell.angle_beta   90.00
_cell.angle_gamma   90.00
#
_symmetry.space_group_name_H-M   'P 1'
#
loop_
_entity.id
_entity.type
_entity.pdbx_description
1 polymer ?
#
loop_
_entity_poly.entity_id
_entity_poly.type
_entity_poly.pdbx_seq_one_letter_code
_entity_poly.pdbx_strand_id
1 'polypeptide(L)'
;MKKTMKKNMLIATLLCSTLLLGACSKKEQASKEEVAQKIEQFQKENKDILEKAKENEVFAKTFVFEKDENGVSQKQTVTYKNSTFLSLVVKNTIPTSEGLKSAIEEVGLEESQKLLKESFFESADVKEVVGLSGFTIDIELTSPNEYVITSDYDFSTLDVQKVVNLEYFKTNKLAELIQNTPEEYIQNLLRSGAKEEVGQGV
;
A
#
# COMPACT_ATOMS: atom_id res chain seq x y z
N MET A 1 19.61 -26.34 5.04
CA MET A 1 20.42 -25.41 5.87
C MET A 1 19.47 -24.45 6.58
N LYS A 2 19.23 -24.69 7.86
CA LYS A 2 18.43 -23.83 8.76
C LYS A 2 19.38 -22.87 9.44
N LYS A 3 19.18 -21.56 9.35
CA LYS A 3 19.56 -20.55 10.37
C LYS A 3 19.38 -19.15 9.74
N THR A 4 18.32 -18.46 10.11
CA THR A 4 18.35 -17.00 10.37
C THR A 4 16.92 -16.47 10.55
N MET A 5 16.19 -16.99 11.54
CA MET A 5 14.93 -16.38 11.98
C MET A 5 14.83 -16.48 13.50
N LYS A 6 15.74 -15.85 14.23
CA LYS A 6 15.68 -15.81 15.71
C LYS A 6 16.30 -14.52 16.30
N LYS A 7 16.18 -13.37 15.64
CA LYS A 7 16.77 -12.15 16.22
C LYS A 7 15.78 -11.03 16.63
N ASN A 8 14.52 -11.11 16.19
CA ASN A 8 13.57 -10.03 16.47
C ASN A 8 12.53 -10.31 17.56
N MET A 9 12.65 -11.44 18.28
CA MET A 9 11.68 -11.84 19.32
C MET A 9 12.20 -11.68 20.75
N LEU A 10 13.35 -11.04 20.95
CA LEU A 10 14.03 -10.98 22.27
C LEU A 10 13.96 -9.61 22.96
N ILE A 11 13.28 -8.63 22.36
CA ILE A 11 13.19 -7.26 22.98
C ILE A 11 11.89 -7.07 23.77
N ALA A 12 10.85 -7.85 23.52
CA ALA A 12 9.54 -7.65 24.16
C ALA A 12 9.39 -8.33 25.55
N THR A 13 10.32 -9.17 25.98
CA THR A 13 10.17 -9.97 27.22
C THR A 13 11.07 -9.54 28.38
N LEU A 14 11.83 -8.44 28.25
CA LEU A 14 12.76 -8.01 29.32
C LEU A 14 12.22 -6.87 30.21
N LEU A 15 10.97 -6.48 30.07
CA LEU A 15 10.39 -5.33 30.79
C LEU A 15 9.47 -5.70 31.96
N CYS A 16 9.30 -6.97 32.30
CA CYS A 16 8.37 -7.37 33.38
C CYS A 16 9.00 -8.11 34.60
N SER A 17 10.31 -8.18 34.75
CA SER A 17 10.90 -9.06 35.80
C SER A 17 11.89 -8.43 36.76
N THR A 18 11.87 -7.11 36.99
CA THR A 18 12.75 -6.48 37.98
C THR A 18 12.05 -5.68 39.10
N LEU A 19 10.87 -6.09 39.52
CA LEU A 19 10.16 -5.42 40.63
C LEU A 19 9.92 -6.28 41.86
N LEU A 20 10.67 -7.35 42.09
CA LEU A 20 10.60 -8.09 43.38
C LEU A 20 11.98 -8.58 43.82
N LEU A 21 12.82 -7.71 44.40
CA LEU A 21 13.80 -8.10 45.39
C LEU A 21 13.93 -6.95 46.38
N GLY A 22 13.10 -7.00 47.38
CA GLY A 22 13.33 -6.24 48.60
C GLY A 22 14.51 -6.88 49.35
N ALA A 23 15.57 -6.10 49.55
CA ALA A 23 16.55 -6.36 50.58
C ALA A 23 17.00 -5.02 51.18
N CYS A 24 16.73 -4.84 52.42
CA CYS A 24 17.17 -3.76 53.25
C CYS A 24 18.67 -3.45 53.13
N SER A 25 19.02 -2.25 52.72
CA SER A 25 20.15 -1.54 53.31
C SER A 25 19.99 -0.04 53.05
N LYS A 26 20.26 0.75 54.10
CA LYS A 26 20.23 2.20 54.11
C LYS A 26 20.94 2.79 52.88
N LYS A 27 20.20 3.47 51.98
CA LYS A 27 20.72 4.56 51.18
C LYS A 27 19.56 5.34 50.57
N GLU A 28 19.59 6.65 50.86
CA GLU A 28 19.00 7.77 50.15
C GLU A 28 17.72 7.47 49.33
N GLN A 29 16.61 7.90 49.91
CA GLN A 29 15.39 8.13 49.14
C GLN A 29 15.74 9.16 48.06
N ALA A 30 15.95 8.68 46.85
CA ALA A 30 15.87 9.56 45.68
C ALA A 30 14.56 10.32 45.78
N SER A 31 14.59 11.62 45.70
CA SER A 31 13.38 12.43 45.84
C SER A 31 12.36 11.97 44.76
N LYS A 32 11.08 12.06 45.09
CA LYS A 32 10.03 11.71 44.10
C LYS A 32 10.23 12.49 42.79
N GLU A 33 10.84 13.67 42.85
CA GLU A 33 11.18 14.49 41.68
C GLU A 33 12.27 13.86 40.80
N GLU A 34 13.35 13.30 41.39
CA GLU A 34 14.40 12.64 40.59
C GLU A 34 13.91 11.37 39.89
N VAL A 35 13.00 10.64 40.52
CA VAL A 35 12.36 9.47 39.89
C VAL A 35 11.44 9.89 38.76
N ALA A 36 10.65 10.95 38.97
CA ALA A 36 9.78 11.50 37.93
C ALA A 36 10.57 12.02 36.72
N GLN A 37 11.66 12.75 36.94
CA GLN A 37 12.53 13.20 35.85
C GLN A 37 13.18 12.06 35.08
N LYS A 38 13.62 11.00 35.75
CA LYS A 38 14.17 9.81 35.08
C LYS A 38 13.11 9.07 34.24
N ILE A 39 11.87 9.00 34.72
CA ILE A 39 10.77 8.42 33.98
C ILE A 39 10.45 9.23 32.72
N GLU A 40 10.40 10.56 32.88
CA GLU A 40 10.14 11.48 31.77
C GLU A 40 11.25 11.41 30.70
N GLN A 41 12.52 11.41 31.14
CA GLN A 41 13.66 11.25 30.25
C GLN A 41 13.62 9.90 29.50
N PHE A 42 13.34 8.81 30.21
CA PHE A 42 13.20 7.47 29.62
C PHE A 42 12.06 7.41 28.59
N GLN A 43 10.92 8.04 28.89
CA GLN A 43 9.79 8.12 27.95
C GLN A 43 10.16 8.93 26.70
N LYS A 44 10.86 10.03 26.87
CA LYS A 44 11.30 10.88 25.75
C LYS A 44 12.32 10.14 24.86
N GLU A 45 13.34 9.52 25.46
CA GLU A 45 14.36 8.74 24.72
C GLU A 45 13.73 7.58 23.95
N ASN A 46 12.77 6.84 24.54
CA ASN A 46 12.08 5.77 23.86
C ASN A 46 11.18 6.28 22.73
N LYS A 47 10.52 7.44 22.90
CA LYS A 47 9.73 8.05 21.86
C LYS A 47 10.61 8.43 20.66
N ASP A 48 11.75 9.08 20.90
CA ASP A 48 12.71 9.46 19.85
C ASP A 48 13.28 8.22 19.11
N ILE A 49 13.55 7.12 19.84
CA ILE A 49 14.01 5.86 19.26
C ILE A 49 12.90 5.24 18.37
N LEU A 50 11.66 5.23 18.84
CA LEU A 50 10.52 4.72 18.10
C LEU A 50 10.21 5.56 16.86
N GLU A 51 10.29 6.87 16.95
CA GLU A 51 10.12 7.78 15.82
C GLU A 51 11.22 7.56 14.77
N LYS A 52 12.51 7.49 15.18
CA LYS A 52 13.63 7.17 14.28
C LYS A 52 13.54 5.78 13.66
N ALA A 53 13.01 4.79 14.38
CA ALA A 53 12.76 3.45 13.83
C ALA A 53 11.69 3.50 12.74
N LYS A 54 10.59 4.24 12.97
CA LYS A 54 9.53 4.45 11.98
C LYS A 54 10.00 5.22 10.75
N GLU A 55 10.92 6.18 10.91
CA GLU A 55 11.49 6.95 9.80
C GLU A 55 12.20 6.10 8.74
N ASN A 56 12.60 4.87 9.07
CA ASN A 56 13.29 3.97 8.14
C ASN A 56 12.41 2.82 7.64
N GLU A 57 11.18 2.70 8.11
CA GLU A 57 10.29 1.62 7.77
C GLU A 57 9.52 1.93 6.48
N VAL A 58 9.44 0.94 5.59
CA VAL A 58 8.60 0.98 4.40
C VAL A 58 7.28 0.30 4.75
N PHE A 59 6.19 1.01 4.53
CA PHE A 59 4.83 0.52 4.75
C PHE A 59 4.19 0.18 3.42
N ALA A 60 3.47 -0.95 3.38
CA ALA A 60 2.59 -1.32 2.28
C ALA A 60 1.20 -1.61 2.85
N LYS A 61 0.20 -0.88 2.39
CA LYS A 61 -1.19 -1.02 2.83
C LYS A 61 -2.10 -1.22 1.65
N THR A 62 -3.04 -2.14 1.79
CA THR A 62 -3.99 -2.48 0.73
C THR A 62 -5.41 -2.08 1.15
N PHE A 63 -6.12 -1.45 0.22
CA PHE A 63 -7.49 -0.96 0.40
C PHE A 63 -8.38 -1.52 -0.70
N VAL A 64 -9.58 -1.93 -0.31
CA VAL A 64 -10.57 -2.52 -1.23
C VAL A 64 -11.84 -1.69 -1.21
N PHE A 65 -12.28 -1.27 -2.39
CA PHE A 65 -13.64 -0.82 -2.64
C PHE A 65 -14.47 -2.01 -3.11
N GLU A 66 -15.58 -2.25 -2.44
CA GLU A 66 -16.53 -3.29 -2.84
C GLU A 66 -17.18 -2.95 -4.19
N LYS A 67 -17.85 -3.91 -4.80
CA LYS A 67 -18.53 -3.73 -6.08
C LYS A 67 -19.54 -2.57 -6.00
N ASP A 68 -19.43 -1.64 -6.93
CA ASP A 68 -20.37 -0.56 -7.15
C ASP A 68 -21.66 -1.05 -7.87
N GLU A 69 -22.55 -0.14 -8.22
CA GLU A 69 -23.80 -0.41 -8.94
C GLU A 69 -23.58 -1.04 -10.33
N ASN A 70 -22.41 -0.83 -10.94
CA ASN A 70 -22.00 -1.41 -12.22
C ASN A 70 -21.25 -2.75 -12.04
N GLY A 71 -21.09 -3.22 -10.80
CA GLY A 71 -20.35 -4.43 -10.47
C GLY A 71 -18.83 -4.27 -10.50
N VAL A 72 -18.32 -3.05 -10.62
CA VAL A 72 -16.87 -2.76 -10.62
C VAL A 72 -16.36 -2.70 -9.19
N SER A 73 -15.30 -3.42 -8.89
CA SER A 73 -14.55 -3.30 -7.63
C SER A 73 -13.13 -2.83 -7.89
N GLN A 74 -12.53 -2.19 -6.88
CA GLN A 74 -11.18 -1.67 -6.97
C GLN A 74 -10.35 -2.10 -5.76
N LYS A 75 -9.09 -2.47 -6.01
CA LYS A 75 -8.09 -2.74 -4.98
C LYS A 75 -6.89 -1.83 -5.20
N GLN A 76 -6.44 -1.14 -4.15
CA GLN A 76 -5.30 -0.26 -4.21
C GLN A 76 -4.27 -0.68 -3.16
N THR A 77 -3.01 -0.84 -3.56
CA THR A 77 -1.89 -1.07 -2.65
C THR A 77 -0.97 0.14 -2.69
N VAL A 78 -0.86 0.82 -1.56
CA VAL A 78 -0.03 2.02 -1.38
C VAL A 78 1.24 1.61 -0.65
N THR A 79 2.40 1.81 -1.28
CA THR A 79 3.70 1.62 -0.65
C THR A 79 4.37 2.97 -0.43
N TYR A 80 4.81 3.23 0.80
CA TYR A 80 5.39 4.52 1.17
C TYR A 80 6.44 4.39 2.27
N LYS A 81 7.28 5.42 2.35
CA LYS A 81 8.26 5.60 3.43
C LYS A 81 8.16 7.05 3.91
N ASN A 82 7.95 7.26 5.21
CA ASN A 82 7.67 8.58 5.75
C ASN A 82 6.48 9.22 5.00
N SER A 83 6.63 10.47 4.59
CA SER A 83 5.62 11.20 3.80
C SER A 83 5.84 11.09 2.28
N THR A 84 6.50 10.02 1.80
CA THR A 84 6.85 9.88 0.39
C THR A 84 6.25 8.59 -0.18
N PHE A 85 5.49 8.71 -1.26
CA PHE A 85 5.05 7.56 -2.05
C PHE A 85 6.24 6.86 -2.71
N LEU A 86 6.29 5.55 -2.61
CA LEU A 86 7.23 4.70 -3.36
C LEU A 86 6.52 4.03 -4.54
N SER A 87 5.36 3.43 -4.30
CA SER A 87 4.54 2.87 -5.38
C SER A 87 3.05 2.91 -5.06
N LEU A 88 2.25 2.85 -6.11
CA LEU A 88 0.81 2.64 -6.03
C LEU A 88 0.41 1.60 -7.08
N VAL A 89 -0.20 0.51 -6.64
CA VAL A 89 -0.81 -0.48 -7.54
C VAL A 89 -2.33 -0.36 -7.45
N VAL A 90 -2.98 -0.13 -8.58
CA VAL A 90 -4.44 -0.05 -8.70
C VAL A 90 -4.91 -1.21 -9.55
N LYS A 91 -5.82 -2.03 -9.02
CA LYS A 91 -6.49 -3.13 -9.73
C LYS A 91 -7.98 -2.85 -9.78
N ASN A 92 -8.51 -2.71 -10.99
CA ASN A 92 -9.93 -2.57 -11.25
C ASN A 92 -10.46 -3.89 -11.78
N THR A 93 -11.37 -4.55 -11.04
CA THR A 93 -12.09 -5.74 -11.52
C THR A 93 -13.41 -5.29 -12.12
N ILE A 94 -13.60 -5.59 -13.40
CA ILE A 94 -14.69 -5.08 -14.22
C ILE A 94 -15.47 -6.27 -14.79
N PRO A 95 -16.82 -6.28 -14.71
CA PRO A 95 -17.64 -7.30 -15.33
C PRO A 95 -17.47 -7.30 -16.86
N THR A 96 -17.42 -8.50 -17.47
CA THR A 96 -17.40 -8.63 -18.92
C THR A 96 -18.71 -8.14 -19.54
N SER A 97 -18.59 -7.38 -20.63
CA SER A 97 -19.76 -7.01 -21.43
C SER A 97 -20.38 -8.22 -22.14
N GLU A 98 -21.64 -8.11 -22.55
CA GLU A 98 -22.32 -9.18 -23.29
C GLU A 98 -21.58 -9.52 -24.62
N GLY A 99 -20.99 -8.48 -25.27
CA GLY A 99 -20.20 -8.72 -26.49
C GLY A 99 -18.92 -9.54 -26.20
N LEU A 100 -18.25 -9.29 -25.06
CA LEU A 100 -17.06 -10.07 -24.68
C LEU A 100 -17.44 -11.48 -24.25
N LYS A 101 -18.57 -11.68 -23.55
CA LYS A 101 -19.10 -13.02 -23.25
C LYS A 101 -19.39 -13.84 -24.50
N SER A 102 -20.04 -13.23 -25.48
CA SER A 102 -20.30 -13.88 -26.76
C SER A 102 -19.02 -14.27 -27.51
N ALA A 103 -18.01 -13.40 -27.48
CA ALA A 103 -16.71 -13.72 -28.05
C ALA A 103 -16.04 -14.91 -27.33
N ILE A 104 -16.12 -14.94 -25.98
CA ILE A 104 -15.58 -16.04 -25.17
C ILE A 104 -16.28 -17.38 -25.52
N GLU A 105 -17.60 -17.35 -25.72
CA GLU A 105 -18.37 -18.53 -26.14
C GLU A 105 -17.99 -19.02 -27.56
N GLU A 106 -17.67 -18.10 -28.46
CA GLU A 106 -17.34 -18.41 -29.85
C GLU A 106 -15.90 -18.90 -30.03
N VAL A 107 -14.90 -18.20 -29.45
CA VAL A 107 -13.48 -18.47 -29.72
C VAL A 107 -12.72 -18.98 -28.48
N GLY A 108 -13.35 -19.05 -27.32
CA GLY A 108 -12.77 -19.49 -26.06
C GLY A 108 -12.04 -18.39 -25.30
N LEU A 109 -11.70 -18.67 -24.02
CA LEU A 109 -11.16 -17.70 -23.09
C LEU A 109 -9.78 -17.18 -23.51
N GLU A 110 -8.89 -18.08 -23.97
CA GLU A 110 -7.51 -17.75 -24.34
C GLU A 110 -7.44 -16.80 -25.55
N GLU A 111 -8.18 -17.09 -26.62
CA GLU A 111 -8.20 -16.22 -27.78
C GLU A 111 -8.90 -14.89 -27.47
N SER A 112 -9.98 -14.92 -26.69
CA SER A 112 -10.66 -13.71 -26.23
C SER A 112 -9.73 -12.83 -25.37
N GLN A 113 -8.90 -13.42 -24.51
CA GLN A 113 -7.87 -12.69 -23.74
C GLN A 113 -6.89 -11.98 -24.68
N LYS A 114 -6.43 -12.64 -25.73
CA LYS A 114 -5.51 -12.06 -26.71
C LYS A 114 -6.14 -10.87 -27.44
N LEU A 115 -7.34 -11.04 -27.96
CA LEU A 115 -8.10 -9.99 -28.64
C LEU A 115 -8.39 -8.79 -27.71
N LEU A 116 -8.71 -9.07 -26.44
CA LEU A 116 -8.93 -8.05 -25.44
C LEU A 116 -7.64 -7.23 -25.19
N LYS A 117 -6.49 -7.89 -25.02
CA LYS A 117 -5.19 -7.23 -24.88
C LYS A 117 -4.84 -6.39 -26.10
N GLU A 118 -4.97 -6.93 -27.29
CA GLU A 118 -4.70 -6.20 -28.53
C GLU A 118 -5.55 -4.93 -28.62
N SER A 119 -6.86 -5.05 -28.41
CA SER A 119 -7.78 -3.90 -28.43
C SER A 119 -7.47 -2.88 -27.35
N PHE A 120 -7.13 -3.32 -26.14
CA PHE A 120 -6.81 -2.45 -25.01
C PHE A 120 -5.55 -1.62 -25.28
N PHE A 121 -4.48 -2.25 -25.74
CA PHE A 121 -3.22 -1.57 -26.04
C PHE A 121 -3.27 -0.73 -27.32
N GLU A 122 -4.29 -0.93 -28.17
CA GLU A 122 -4.54 -0.08 -29.33
C GLU A 122 -5.35 1.19 -28.99
N SER A 123 -5.97 1.27 -27.82
CA SER A 123 -6.70 2.47 -27.40
C SER A 123 -5.76 3.68 -27.23
N ALA A 124 -6.26 4.89 -27.56
CA ALA A 124 -5.43 6.09 -27.63
C ALA A 124 -4.78 6.45 -26.29
N ASP A 125 -5.54 6.37 -25.21
CA ASP A 125 -5.13 6.71 -23.84
C ASP A 125 -4.15 5.70 -23.27
N VAL A 126 -4.25 4.42 -23.64
CA VAL A 126 -3.29 3.40 -23.20
C VAL A 126 -2.00 3.49 -24.00
N LYS A 127 -2.09 3.74 -25.32
CA LYS A 127 -0.90 3.92 -26.18
C LYS A 127 0.03 5.04 -25.70
N GLU A 128 -0.53 6.13 -25.18
CA GLU A 128 0.29 7.27 -24.75
C GLU A 128 1.11 6.96 -23.48
N VAL A 129 0.75 5.92 -22.72
CA VAL A 129 1.39 5.57 -21.44
C VAL A 129 2.21 4.28 -21.49
N VAL A 130 2.06 3.48 -22.54
CA VAL A 130 2.86 2.25 -22.72
C VAL A 130 4.34 2.59 -22.90
N GLY A 131 5.19 1.92 -22.11
CA GLY A 131 6.65 2.09 -22.19
C GLY A 131 7.19 3.31 -21.43
N LEU A 132 6.33 4.03 -20.69
CA LEU A 132 6.81 5.07 -19.77
C LEU A 132 7.62 4.44 -18.62
N SER A 133 8.75 5.06 -18.28
CA SER A 133 9.51 4.66 -17.11
C SER A 133 8.71 4.91 -15.83
N GLY A 134 8.65 3.91 -14.95
CA GLY A 134 7.93 4.00 -13.68
C GLY A 134 6.42 3.85 -13.79
N PHE A 135 5.90 3.44 -14.96
CA PHE A 135 4.49 3.12 -15.11
C PHE A 135 4.30 1.86 -15.96
N THR A 136 3.47 0.95 -15.47
CA THR A 136 3.01 -0.20 -16.25
C THR A 136 1.50 -0.33 -16.16
N ILE A 137 0.90 -0.83 -17.25
CA ILE A 137 -0.52 -1.14 -17.32
C ILE A 137 -0.71 -2.49 -18.01
N ASP A 138 -1.61 -3.31 -17.48
CA ASP A 138 -1.99 -4.58 -18.10
C ASP A 138 -3.49 -4.86 -17.93
N ILE A 139 -4.03 -5.74 -18.78
CA ILE A 139 -5.39 -6.23 -18.73
C ILE A 139 -5.39 -7.75 -18.78
N GLU A 140 -6.15 -8.38 -17.88
CA GLU A 140 -6.25 -9.82 -17.76
C GLU A 140 -7.70 -10.27 -17.65
N LEU A 141 -8.12 -11.16 -18.52
CA LEU A 141 -9.43 -11.83 -18.47
C LEU A 141 -9.36 -12.98 -17.46
N THR A 142 -9.72 -12.71 -16.20
CA THR A 142 -9.57 -13.64 -15.08
C THR A 142 -10.64 -14.73 -15.06
N SER A 143 -11.78 -14.47 -15.69
CA SER A 143 -12.86 -15.42 -15.85
C SER A 143 -13.78 -15.02 -17.01
N PRO A 144 -14.72 -15.86 -17.45
CA PRO A 144 -15.73 -15.45 -18.43
C PRO A 144 -16.59 -14.27 -18.00
N ASN A 145 -16.63 -13.96 -16.70
CA ASN A 145 -17.53 -12.95 -16.14
C ASN A 145 -16.83 -11.65 -15.76
N GLU A 146 -15.48 -11.62 -15.69
CA GLU A 146 -14.74 -10.44 -15.27
C GLU A 146 -13.33 -10.41 -15.82
N TYR A 147 -12.81 -9.20 -15.99
CA TYR A 147 -11.41 -8.92 -16.29
C TYR A 147 -10.85 -7.89 -15.32
N VAL A 148 -9.53 -7.88 -15.19
CA VAL A 148 -8.80 -6.97 -14.29
C VAL A 148 -7.89 -6.08 -15.11
N ILE A 149 -7.98 -4.76 -14.88
CA ILE A 149 -6.98 -3.79 -15.33
C ILE A 149 -6.08 -3.48 -14.14
N THR A 150 -4.77 -3.68 -14.30
CA THR A 150 -3.75 -3.36 -13.30
C THR A 150 -2.92 -2.17 -13.79
N SER A 151 -2.83 -1.13 -12.98
CA SER A 151 -1.96 0.03 -13.19
C SER A 151 -0.96 0.09 -12.04
N ASP A 152 0.32 0.09 -12.34
CA ASP A 152 1.41 0.13 -11.36
C ASP A 152 2.25 1.40 -11.57
N TYR A 153 2.38 2.19 -10.52
CA TYR A 153 3.11 3.44 -10.45
C TYR A 153 4.33 3.26 -9.56
N ASP A 154 5.52 3.30 -10.12
CA ASP A 154 6.79 3.41 -9.38
C ASP A 154 7.23 4.87 -9.34
N PHE A 155 6.93 5.56 -8.24
CA PHE A 155 7.24 6.97 -8.07
C PHE A 155 8.74 7.26 -7.91
N SER A 156 9.58 6.23 -7.77
CA SER A 156 11.03 6.41 -7.75
C SER A 156 11.61 6.68 -9.14
N THR A 157 10.90 6.23 -10.19
CA THR A 157 11.35 6.33 -11.59
C THR A 157 10.39 7.08 -12.49
N LEU A 158 9.13 7.25 -12.09
CA LEU A 158 8.10 7.99 -12.86
C LEU A 158 8.38 9.50 -12.84
N ASP A 159 8.61 10.08 -14.00
CA ASP A 159 8.71 11.54 -14.16
C ASP A 159 7.31 12.17 -14.15
N VAL A 160 6.80 12.39 -12.94
CA VAL A 160 5.43 12.89 -12.72
C VAL A 160 5.16 14.21 -13.44
N GLN A 161 6.16 15.12 -13.50
CA GLN A 161 5.98 16.43 -14.16
C GLN A 161 5.72 16.30 -15.66
N LYS A 162 6.32 15.30 -16.30
CA LYS A 162 6.10 15.04 -17.73
C LYS A 162 4.74 14.36 -17.98
N VAL A 163 4.36 13.40 -17.13
CA VAL A 163 3.22 12.54 -17.42
C VAL A 163 1.88 13.08 -16.91
N VAL A 164 1.87 13.96 -15.92
CA VAL A 164 0.64 14.47 -15.25
C VAL A 164 -0.38 15.10 -16.21
N ASN A 165 0.07 15.54 -17.37
CA ASN A 165 -0.76 16.17 -18.40
C ASN A 165 -1.26 15.18 -19.48
N LEU A 166 -0.82 13.92 -19.48
CA LEU A 166 -1.34 12.89 -20.38
C LEU A 166 -2.77 12.53 -19.99
N GLU A 167 -3.62 12.21 -20.96
CA GLU A 167 -5.05 12.03 -20.74
C GLU A 167 -5.35 10.89 -19.76
N TYR A 168 -4.61 9.80 -19.87
CA TYR A 168 -4.71 8.68 -18.93
C TYR A 168 -4.52 9.14 -17.47
N PHE A 169 -3.47 9.92 -17.18
CA PHE A 169 -3.17 10.35 -15.81
C PHE A 169 -4.09 11.46 -15.30
N LYS A 170 -4.65 12.28 -16.19
CA LYS A 170 -5.71 13.23 -15.82
C LYS A 170 -6.97 12.51 -15.40
N THR A 171 -7.42 11.53 -16.19
CA THR A 171 -8.60 10.71 -15.90
C THR A 171 -8.43 9.96 -14.58
N ASN A 172 -7.22 9.45 -14.31
CA ASN A 172 -6.89 8.73 -13.08
C ASN A 172 -6.42 9.66 -11.93
N LYS A 173 -6.58 10.98 -12.07
CA LYS A 173 -6.36 12.00 -11.03
C LYS A 173 -4.97 11.98 -10.39
N LEU A 174 -3.93 11.68 -11.17
CA LEU A 174 -2.56 11.66 -10.68
C LEU A 174 -2.16 12.98 -10.02
N ALA A 175 -2.59 14.12 -10.58
CA ALA A 175 -2.33 15.45 -10.02
C ALA A 175 -2.91 15.64 -8.62
N GLU A 176 -4.09 15.07 -8.33
CA GLU A 176 -4.70 15.12 -7.00
C GLU A 176 -3.96 14.19 -6.02
N LEU A 177 -3.55 13.02 -6.48
CA LEU A 177 -2.82 12.05 -5.67
C LEU A 177 -1.51 12.64 -5.13
N ILE A 178 -0.68 13.22 -6.01
CA ILE A 178 0.63 13.76 -5.63
C ILE A 178 0.60 15.02 -4.76
N GLN A 179 -0.56 15.68 -4.64
CA GLN A 179 -0.77 16.81 -3.72
C GLN A 179 -1.00 16.36 -2.27
N ASN A 180 -1.26 15.08 -2.05
CA ASN A 180 -1.46 14.52 -0.73
C ASN A 180 -0.18 13.84 -0.23
N THR A 181 0.00 13.79 1.09
CA THR A 181 0.89 12.80 1.69
C THR A 181 0.27 11.40 1.59
N PRO A 182 1.06 10.31 1.72
CA PRO A 182 0.51 8.96 1.74
C PRO A 182 -0.58 8.76 2.81
N GLU A 183 -0.40 9.35 3.99
CA GLU A 183 -1.37 9.28 5.08
C GLU A 183 -2.68 10.00 4.73
N GLU A 184 -2.60 11.20 4.15
CA GLU A 184 -3.78 11.95 3.68
C GLU A 184 -4.51 11.18 2.58
N TYR A 185 -3.77 10.61 1.64
CA TYR A 185 -4.34 9.76 0.59
C TYR A 185 -5.08 8.56 1.17
N ILE A 186 -4.45 7.83 2.10
CA ILE A 186 -5.07 6.70 2.81
C ILE A 186 -6.34 7.12 3.54
N GLN A 187 -6.32 8.27 4.25
CA GLN A 187 -7.52 8.78 4.91
C GLN A 187 -8.62 9.13 3.90
N ASN A 188 -8.28 9.62 2.72
CA ASN A 188 -9.25 9.91 1.66
C ASN A 188 -9.86 8.61 1.10
N LEU A 189 -9.08 7.54 0.91
CA LEU A 189 -9.59 6.22 0.51
C LEU A 189 -10.61 5.70 1.54
N LEU A 190 -10.27 5.74 2.82
CA LEU A 190 -11.15 5.29 3.91
C LEU A 190 -12.46 6.10 3.98
N ARG A 191 -12.36 7.43 3.85
CA ARG A 191 -13.55 8.32 3.80
C ARG A 191 -14.44 8.06 2.58
N SER A 192 -13.84 7.62 1.48
CA SER A 192 -14.55 7.23 0.25
C SER A 192 -15.16 5.83 0.31
N GLY A 193 -15.04 5.13 1.45
CA GLY A 193 -15.67 3.84 1.68
C GLY A 193 -14.76 2.63 1.43
N ALA A 194 -13.47 2.83 1.16
CA ALA A 194 -12.53 1.72 1.10
C ALA A 194 -12.36 1.05 2.47
N LYS A 195 -12.10 -0.25 2.47
CA LYS A 195 -11.76 -1.03 3.67
C LYS A 195 -10.29 -1.45 3.58
N GLU A 196 -9.53 -1.25 4.66
CA GLU A 196 -8.15 -1.75 4.73
C GLU A 196 -8.18 -3.28 4.81
N GLU A 197 -7.51 -3.94 3.86
CA GLU A 197 -7.29 -5.37 3.90
C GLU A 197 -6.13 -5.65 4.86
N VAL A 198 -6.46 -6.14 6.05
CA VAL A 198 -5.44 -6.55 7.03
C VAL A 198 -4.75 -7.79 6.48
N GLY A 199 -3.50 -7.66 6.02
CA GLY A 199 -2.70 -8.78 5.56
C GLY A 199 -2.65 -9.84 6.66
N GLN A 200 -3.03 -11.08 6.35
CA GLN A 200 -2.69 -12.19 7.22
C GLN A 200 -1.18 -12.22 7.27
N GLY A 201 -0.63 -11.86 8.44
CA GLY A 201 0.82 -11.82 8.66
C GLY A 201 1.45 -13.16 8.25
N VAL A 202 2.44 -13.08 7.38
CA VAL A 202 3.30 -14.19 6.96
C VAL A 202 4.26 -14.55 8.09
#